data_fddf2e74b919e59f89774f3bb43c16ae
#
_entry.id   fddf2e74b919e59f89774f3bb43c16ae
#
_cell.length_a   1.000
_cell.length_b   1.000
_cell.length_c   1.000
_cell.angle_alpha   90.00
_cell.angle_beta   90.00
_cell.angle_gamma   90.00
#
_symmetry.space_group_name_H-M   'P 1'
#
loop_
_entity.id
_entity.type
_entity.pdbx_description
1 polymer ?
#
loop_
_entity_poly.entity_id
_entity_poly.type
_entity_poly.pdbx_seq_one_letter_code
_entity_poly.pdbx_strand_id
1 'polypeptide(L)'
;MIDLPVASPWFVQERVSDTLTLVTEPHVHPLLRCNVWHVQGRDVDLVVDTALGLRPLRQFVERELDGGLLAVATHTHGDHVGGMHEFADRAVHRAEAHHLDRAGLAVLDPGVFGEEVLGPYRDAGYDIPALLVDAVPPGGLDAALLEIAPAPATRVLDDGDVIDLGDRAFEVLHLPGHSPGSIGLWEAASGILFSGDAVYDGPLLDELEGSDVAAYVATMRRLRDLPVTVVHGGHEPSFGRERLVAICTDYLDRHDA
;
A
#
# COMPACT_ATOMS: atom_id res chain seq x y z
N MET A 1 -27.58 -2.91 13.21
CA MET A 1 -26.79 -2.04 12.31
C MET A 1 -25.99 -1.12 13.20
N ILE A 2 -24.69 -1.03 13.02
CA ILE A 2 -23.85 -0.05 13.71
C ILE A 2 -24.15 1.29 13.05
N ASP A 3 -24.60 2.26 13.84
CA ASP A 3 -24.93 3.60 13.35
C ASP A 3 -23.65 4.44 13.35
N LEU A 4 -22.94 4.47 12.23
CA LEU A 4 -21.73 5.28 12.04
C LEU A 4 -22.07 6.62 11.40
N PRO A 5 -21.38 7.70 11.77
CA PRO A 5 -21.56 9.00 11.12
C PRO A 5 -21.13 8.95 9.65
N VAL A 6 -21.73 9.83 8.84
CA VAL A 6 -21.31 10.02 7.45
C VAL A 6 -20.17 11.03 7.39
N ALA A 7 -19.05 10.66 6.77
CA ALA A 7 -17.89 11.54 6.57
C ALA A 7 -17.83 12.06 5.12
N SER A 8 -17.62 13.36 4.98
CA SER A 8 -17.42 14.01 3.69
C SER A 8 -16.50 15.24 3.85
N PRO A 9 -15.39 15.34 3.13
CA PRO A 9 -14.89 14.39 2.15
C PRO A 9 -14.43 13.06 2.78
N TRP A 10 -14.38 11.99 1.97
CA TRP A 10 -13.91 10.69 2.43
C TRP A 10 -12.39 10.59 2.43
N PHE A 11 -11.73 11.07 1.39
CA PHE A 11 -10.28 11.14 1.31
C PHE A 11 -9.74 12.47 1.83
N VAL A 12 -8.53 12.43 2.40
CA VAL A 12 -7.72 13.60 2.72
C VAL A 12 -6.44 13.55 1.89
N GLN A 13 -6.01 14.72 1.41
CA GLN A 13 -4.76 14.89 0.66
C GLN A 13 -3.77 15.72 1.47
N GLU A 14 -2.53 15.25 1.51
CA GLU A 14 -1.39 15.97 2.05
C GLU A 14 -0.34 16.15 0.95
N ARG A 15 0.00 17.40 0.64
CA ARG A 15 1.06 17.70 -0.31
C ARG A 15 2.42 17.54 0.37
N VAL A 16 3.16 16.49 0.03
CA VAL A 16 4.48 16.19 0.59
C VAL A 16 5.58 16.97 -0.13
N SER A 17 5.46 17.15 -1.45
CA SER A 17 6.35 17.97 -2.26
C SER A 17 5.61 18.59 -3.46
N ASP A 18 6.33 19.26 -4.35
CA ASP A 18 5.72 19.83 -5.57
C ASP A 18 5.13 18.76 -6.50
N THR A 19 5.66 17.55 -6.45
CA THR A 19 5.27 16.42 -7.32
C THR A 19 4.77 15.20 -6.59
N LEU A 20 4.65 15.24 -5.25
CA LEU A 20 4.22 14.11 -4.44
C LEU A 20 3.08 14.49 -3.50
N THR A 21 1.99 13.76 -3.57
CA THR A 21 0.82 13.90 -2.69
C THR A 21 0.51 12.56 -2.04
N LEU A 22 0.30 12.58 -0.73
CA LEU A 22 -0.28 11.47 0.02
C LEU A 22 -1.81 11.62 0.02
N VAL A 23 -2.52 10.53 -0.28
CA VAL A 23 -3.98 10.43 -0.14
C VAL A 23 -4.30 9.31 0.83
N THR A 24 -5.16 9.58 1.81
CA THR A 24 -5.55 8.59 2.82
C THR A 24 -7.06 8.61 3.07
N GLU A 25 -7.56 7.53 3.64
CA GLU A 25 -8.92 7.38 4.16
C GLU A 25 -8.89 7.56 5.69
N PRO A 26 -9.04 8.79 6.25
CA PRO A 26 -8.79 9.07 7.66
C PRO A 26 -9.74 8.34 8.62
N HIS A 27 -10.87 7.86 8.11
CA HIS A 27 -11.88 7.12 8.86
C HIS A 27 -11.68 5.62 8.87
N VAL A 28 -10.61 5.13 8.22
CA VAL A 28 -10.18 3.73 8.24
C VAL A 28 -9.13 3.55 9.35
N HIS A 29 -9.25 2.45 10.10
CA HIS A 29 -8.29 2.10 11.15
C HIS A 29 -6.87 1.91 10.59
N PRO A 30 -5.79 2.27 11.30
CA PRO A 30 -4.41 2.13 10.82
C PRO A 30 -4.04 0.76 10.25
N LEU A 31 -4.62 -0.32 10.75
CA LEU A 31 -4.45 -1.68 10.20
C LEU A 31 -4.77 -1.79 8.70
N LEU A 32 -5.74 -1.03 8.20
CA LEU A 32 -6.21 -1.07 6.81
C LEU A 32 -6.09 0.27 6.09
N ARG A 33 -5.62 1.31 6.78
CA ARG A 33 -5.50 2.65 6.21
C ARG A 33 -4.27 2.75 5.33
N CYS A 34 -4.44 2.38 4.07
CA CYS A 34 -3.39 2.46 3.07
C CYS A 34 -2.98 3.92 2.78
N ASN A 35 -1.70 4.14 2.65
CA ASN A 35 -1.10 5.33 2.07
C ASN A 35 -1.11 5.22 0.54
N VAL A 36 -1.97 5.96 -0.12
CA VAL A 36 -1.96 6.08 -1.58
C VAL A 36 -1.02 7.22 -1.97
N TRP A 37 0.01 6.92 -2.76
CA TRP A 37 0.98 7.91 -3.20
C TRP A 37 0.72 8.33 -4.64
N HIS A 38 0.38 9.59 -4.85
CA HIS A 38 0.26 10.19 -6.19
C HIS A 38 1.53 10.95 -6.53
N VAL A 39 2.26 10.45 -7.52
CA VAL A 39 3.51 11.01 -8.02
C VAL A 39 3.26 11.64 -9.38
N GLN A 40 3.49 12.94 -9.48
CA GLN A 40 3.35 13.67 -10.74
C GLN A 40 4.60 13.49 -11.59
N GLY A 41 4.40 13.07 -12.83
CA GLY A 41 5.42 13.00 -13.87
C GLY A 41 5.16 13.98 -15.00
N ARG A 42 6.13 14.13 -15.90
CA ARG A 42 5.97 14.97 -17.08
C ARG A 42 5.02 14.34 -18.10
N ASP A 43 5.15 13.05 -18.34
CA ASP A 43 4.45 12.33 -19.42
C ASP A 43 3.30 11.47 -18.91
N VAL A 44 3.41 10.91 -17.70
CA VAL A 44 2.41 10.09 -17.02
C VAL A 44 2.51 10.29 -15.51
N ASP A 45 1.37 10.30 -14.81
CA ASP A 45 1.34 10.27 -13.35
C ASP A 45 1.31 8.83 -12.86
N LEU A 46 1.94 8.59 -11.71
CA LEU A 46 1.95 7.31 -11.04
C LEU A 46 1.08 7.37 -9.78
N VAL A 47 0.23 6.38 -9.60
CA VAL A 47 -0.51 6.14 -8.35
C VAL A 47 -0.02 4.83 -7.77
N VAL A 48 0.60 4.88 -6.58
CA VAL A 48 1.06 3.70 -5.86
C VAL A 48 0.00 3.33 -4.85
N ASP A 49 -0.58 2.14 -5.03
CA ASP A 49 -1.72 1.58 -4.32
C ASP A 49 -3.03 2.39 -4.49
N THR A 50 -4.16 1.82 -4.10
CA THR A 50 -5.48 2.39 -4.44
C THR A 50 -6.51 2.27 -3.33
N ALA A 51 -6.06 2.15 -2.09
CA ALA A 51 -6.89 2.09 -0.88
C ALA A 51 -7.95 0.96 -0.90
N LEU A 52 -8.90 1.01 0.03
CA LEU A 52 -9.97 0.00 0.19
C LEU A 52 -11.05 0.02 -0.92
N GLY A 53 -11.12 1.09 -1.73
CA GLY A 53 -12.14 1.22 -2.76
C GLY A 53 -13.52 1.64 -2.24
N LEU A 54 -13.62 2.13 -0.99
CA LEU A 54 -14.89 2.58 -0.40
C LEU A 54 -15.50 3.79 -1.11
N ARG A 55 -14.66 4.56 -1.82
CA ARG A 55 -15.09 5.69 -2.67
C ARG A 55 -14.19 5.78 -3.91
N PRO A 56 -14.70 6.35 -5.01
CA PRO A 56 -13.89 6.57 -6.20
C PRO A 56 -12.65 7.41 -5.87
N LEU A 57 -11.47 6.78 -6.03
CA LEU A 57 -10.16 7.39 -5.80
C LEU A 57 -9.67 8.19 -7.00
N ARG A 58 -9.89 7.68 -8.22
CA ARG A 58 -9.33 8.24 -9.44
C ARG A 58 -9.61 9.74 -9.60
N GLN A 59 -10.84 10.18 -9.30
CA GLN A 59 -11.23 11.60 -9.40
C GLN A 59 -10.43 12.52 -8.44
N PHE A 60 -9.82 11.98 -7.37
CA PHE A 60 -9.00 12.73 -6.44
C PHE A 60 -7.57 12.92 -6.93
N VAL A 61 -7.07 11.99 -7.74
CA VAL A 61 -5.69 11.99 -8.25
C VAL A 61 -5.61 12.39 -9.72
N GLU A 62 -6.75 12.41 -10.43
CA GLU A 62 -6.79 12.73 -11.86
C GLU A 62 -6.47 14.21 -12.10
N ARG A 63 -5.49 14.44 -12.97
CA ARG A 63 -5.20 15.76 -13.55
C ARG A 63 -5.49 15.71 -15.04
N GLU A 64 -5.77 16.86 -15.64
CA GLU A 64 -5.83 16.98 -17.10
C GLU A 64 -4.40 16.85 -17.67
N LEU A 65 -3.97 15.63 -17.94
CA LEU A 65 -2.70 15.28 -18.58
C LEU A 65 -2.95 14.47 -19.83
N ASP A 66 -2.15 14.74 -20.87
CA ASP A 66 -2.16 13.95 -22.10
C ASP A 66 -1.66 12.50 -21.88
N GLY A 67 -0.85 12.26 -20.82
CA GLY A 67 -0.18 10.98 -20.54
C GLY A 67 -0.97 9.99 -19.68
N GLY A 68 -2.07 10.41 -19.05
CA GLY A 68 -2.90 9.52 -18.23
C GLY A 68 -2.32 9.20 -16.85
N LEU A 69 -2.87 8.15 -16.23
CA LEU A 69 -2.52 7.66 -14.90
C LEU A 69 -2.16 6.18 -14.98
N LEU A 70 -1.01 5.79 -14.44
CA LEU A 70 -0.63 4.41 -14.19
C LEU A 70 -0.82 4.09 -12.70
N ALA A 71 -1.73 3.17 -12.36
CA ALA A 71 -1.83 2.63 -11.02
C ALA A 71 -0.90 1.41 -10.87
N VAL A 72 -0.11 1.38 -9.80
CA VAL A 72 0.78 0.26 -9.47
C VAL A 72 0.39 -0.27 -8.11
N ALA A 73 0.01 -1.55 -8.04
CA ALA A 73 -0.15 -2.23 -6.77
C ALA A 73 1.21 -2.70 -6.26
N THR A 74 1.57 -2.30 -5.04
CA THR A 74 2.77 -2.80 -4.37
C THR A 74 2.63 -4.28 -4.04
N HIS A 75 1.42 -4.71 -3.73
CA HIS A 75 0.97 -6.10 -3.53
C HIS A 75 -0.57 -6.15 -3.62
N THR A 76 -1.19 -7.32 -3.42
CA THR A 76 -2.62 -7.47 -3.72
C THR A 76 -3.52 -7.68 -2.49
N HIS A 77 -3.11 -7.23 -1.30
CA HIS A 77 -4.05 -7.18 -0.17
C HIS A 77 -5.17 -6.14 -0.44
N GLY A 78 -6.34 -6.40 0.12
CA GLY A 78 -7.56 -5.70 -0.25
C GLY A 78 -7.53 -4.19 -0.01
N ASP A 79 -6.80 -3.74 0.98
CA ASP A 79 -6.62 -2.34 1.33
C ASP A 79 -5.65 -1.58 0.41
N HIS A 80 -4.94 -2.30 -0.48
CA HIS A 80 -4.06 -1.71 -1.49
C HIS A 80 -4.64 -1.70 -2.90
N VAL A 81 -5.64 -2.55 -3.18
CA VAL A 81 -6.13 -2.75 -4.55
C VAL A 81 -7.61 -2.43 -4.76
N GLY A 82 -8.30 -1.91 -3.74
CA GLY A 82 -9.74 -1.68 -3.79
C GLY A 82 -10.19 -0.76 -4.93
N GLY A 83 -9.40 0.27 -5.23
CA GLY A 83 -9.66 1.21 -6.32
C GLY A 83 -9.00 0.86 -7.66
N MET A 84 -8.25 -0.24 -7.80
CA MET A 84 -7.51 -0.59 -9.03
C MET A 84 -8.37 -0.61 -10.28
N HIS A 85 -9.63 -1.04 -10.16
CA HIS A 85 -10.58 -1.13 -11.28
C HIS A 85 -10.93 0.23 -11.92
N GLU A 86 -10.66 1.34 -11.23
CA GLU A 86 -10.94 2.69 -11.72
C GLU A 86 -9.90 3.18 -12.76
N PHE A 87 -8.73 2.55 -12.81
CA PHE A 87 -7.62 2.95 -13.67
C PHE A 87 -7.57 2.12 -14.94
N ALA A 88 -7.31 2.77 -16.09
CA ALA A 88 -7.17 2.07 -17.36
C ALA A 88 -5.84 1.29 -17.44
N ASP A 89 -4.75 1.91 -16.95
CA ASP A 89 -3.43 1.29 -16.90
C ASP A 89 -3.12 0.84 -15.47
N ARG A 90 -2.86 -0.45 -15.32
CA ARG A 90 -2.67 -1.13 -14.03
C ARG A 90 -1.48 -2.07 -14.08
N ALA A 91 -0.58 -1.90 -13.13
CA ALA A 91 0.61 -2.72 -13.01
C ALA A 91 0.69 -3.43 -11.66
N VAL A 92 1.22 -4.64 -11.66
CA VAL A 92 1.43 -5.46 -10.46
C VAL A 92 2.54 -6.48 -10.74
N HIS A 93 3.19 -6.97 -9.69
CA HIS A 93 4.21 -8.01 -9.82
C HIS A 93 3.62 -9.34 -10.31
N ARG A 94 4.39 -10.08 -11.13
CA ARG A 94 4.00 -11.36 -11.76
C ARG A 94 3.44 -12.38 -10.78
N ALA A 95 4.03 -12.47 -9.58
CA ALA A 95 3.63 -13.46 -8.60
C ALA A 95 2.16 -13.33 -8.15
N GLU A 96 1.60 -12.11 -8.20
CA GLU A 96 0.24 -11.83 -7.73
C GLU A 96 -0.71 -11.31 -8.81
N ALA A 97 -0.27 -11.20 -10.07
CA ALA A 97 -1.10 -10.65 -11.16
C ALA A 97 -2.46 -11.35 -11.28
N HIS A 98 -2.50 -12.66 -11.05
CA HIS A 98 -3.71 -13.47 -11.12
C HIS A 98 -4.74 -13.17 -10.00
N HIS A 99 -4.35 -12.52 -8.91
CA HIS A 99 -5.27 -12.09 -7.86
C HIS A 99 -6.19 -10.99 -8.35
N LEU A 100 -5.69 -10.08 -9.19
CA LEU A 100 -6.49 -8.98 -9.75
C LEU A 100 -7.52 -9.44 -10.79
N ASP A 101 -7.45 -10.67 -11.28
CA ASP A 101 -8.40 -11.22 -12.26
C ASP A 101 -9.77 -11.55 -11.62
N ARG A 102 -9.85 -11.56 -10.30
CA ARG A 102 -11.03 -12.01 -9.55
C ARG A 102 -11.52 -10.93 -8.61
N ALA A 103 -12.79 -11.00 -8.26
CA ALA A 103 -13.32 -10.23 -7.15
C ALA A 103 -12.63 -10.65 -5.85
N GLY A 104 -12.24 -9.67 -5.07
CA GLY A 104 -11.71 -9.83 -3.71
C GLY A 104 -12.71 -9.36 -2.66
N LEU A 105 -12.30 -9.38 -1.41
CA LEU A 105 -13.09 -8.88 -0.30
C LEU A 105 -12.23 -7.99 0.58
N ALA A 106 -12.69 -6.77 0.85
CA ALA A 106 -12.18 -5.94 1.93
C ALA A 106 -13.01 -6.21 3.19
N VAL A 107 -12.36 -6.62 4.26
CA VAL A 107 -13.03 -7.01 5.50
C VAL A 107 -12.83 -5.93 6.54
N LEU A 108 -13.94 -5.33 7.03
CA LEU A 108 -13.91 -4.28 8.04
C LEU A 108 -14.21 -4.77 9.46
N ASP A 109 -14.65 -6.02 9.61
CA ASP A 109 -14.86 -6.65 10.91
C ASP A 109 -13.54 -7.25 11.42
N PRO A 110 -12.95 -6.69 12.51
CA PRO A 110 -11.70 -7.23 13.05
C PRO A 110 -11.83 -8.67 13.55
N GLY A 111 -13.04 -9.15 13.84
CA GLY A 111 -13.28 -10.51 14.31
C GLY A 111 -12.92 -11.62 13.31
N VAL A 112 -12.65 -11.27 12.05
CA VAL A 112 -12.17 -12.25 11.05
C VAL A 112 -10.65 -12.40 11.04
N PHE A 113 -9.91 -11.47 11.65
CA PHE A 113 -8.46 -11.54 11.77
C PHE A 113 -8.06 -12.31 13.05
N GLY A 114 -7.04 -13.15 12.94
CA GLY A 114 -6.46 -13.85 14.07
C GLY A 114 -5.52 -13.00 14.92
N GLU A 115 -4.98 -13.60 16.00
CA GLU A 115 -4.02 -12.91 16.88
C GLU A 115 -2.68 -12.61 16.18
N GLU A 116 -2.34 -13.33 15.14
CA GLU A 116 -1.18 -13.08 14.27
C GLU A 116 -1.25 -11.70 13.59
N VAL A 117 -2.46 -11.17 13.37
CA VAL A 117 -2.71 -9.83 12.81
C VAL A 117 -2.95 -8.81 13.91
N LEU A 118 -3.90 -9.11 14.82
CA LEU A 118 -4.38 -8.13 15.80
C LEU A 118 -3.44 -7.96 16.99
N GLY A 119 -2.69 -9.01 17.36
CA GLY A 119 -1.72 -8.99 18.47
C GLY A 119 -0.65 -7.92 18.28
N PRO A 120 0.11 -7.92 17.18
CA PRO A 120 1.12 -6.90 16.89
C PRO A 120 0.61 -5.45 16.96
N TYR A 121 -0.63 -5.19 16.51
CA TYR A 121 -1.23 -3.86 16.60
C TYR A 121 -1.60 -3.49 18.04
N ARG A 122 -2.15 -4.42 18.85
CA ARG A 122 -2.39 -4.18 20.28
C ARG A 122 -1.10 -3.92 21.05
N ASP A 123 -0.05 -4.69 20.78
CA ASP A 123 1.26 -4.54 21.41
C ASP A 123 1.92 -3.19 21.05
N ALA A 124 1.65 -2.68 19.85
CA ALA A 124 2.05 -1.34 19.42
C ALA A 124 1.16 -0.22 19.99
N GLY A 125 0.11 -0.57 20.76
CA GLY A 125 -0.76 0.39 21.45
C GLY A 125 -1.98 0.85 20.66
N TYR A 126 -2.35 0.17 19.58
CA TYR A 126 -3.57 0.46 18.83
C TYR A 126 -4.78 -0.20 19.50
N ASP A 127 -5.84 0.59 19.65
CA ASP A 127 -7.15 0.05 20.05
C ASP A 127 -7.79 -0.66 18.86
N ILE A 128 -8.29 -1.87 19.04
CA ILE A 128 -9.02 -2.59 18.01
C ILE A 128 -10.53 -2.36 18.21
N PRO A 129 -11.18 -1.54 17.39
CA PRO A 129 -12.60 -1.23 17.51
C PRO A 129 -13.49 -2.37 17.02
N ALA A 130 -14.80 -2.25 17.22
CA ALA A 130 -15.79 -3.23 16.73
C ALA A 130 -15.90 -3.25 15.19
N LEU A 131 -15.51 -2.16 14.52
CA LEU A 131 -15.32 -2.07 13.07
C LEU A 131 -14.06 -1.27 12.78
N LEU A 132 -13.32 -1.66 11.75
CA LEU A 132 -12.10 -0.99 11.30
C LEU A 132 -12.38 0.31 10.52
N VAL A 133 -13.53 0.91 10.75
CA VAL A 133 -13.92 2.25 10.32
C VAL A 133 -14.72 2.95 11.42
N ASP A 134 -14.56 4.26 11.56
CA ASP A 134 -15.30 5.09 12.53
C ASP A 134 -16.35 5.97 11.88
N ALA A 135 -16.43 5.99 10.54
CA ALA A 135 -17.46 6.64 9.75
C ALA A 135 -17.77 5.84 8.48
N VAL A 136 -18.83 6.24 7.76
CA VAL A 136 -19.15 5.71 6.43
C VAL A 136 -19.10 6.84 5.40
N PRO A 137 -18.71 6.56 4.14
CA PRO A 137 -18.77 7.55 3.08
C PRO A 137 -20.22 7.92 2.71
N PRO A 138 -20.47 9.07 2.03
CA PRO A 138 -21.79 9.41 1.52
C PRO A 138 -22.36 8.28 0.65
N GLY A 139 -23.59 7.86 0.94
CA GLY A 139 -24.23 6.72 0.28
C GLY A 139 -24.21 5.44 1.10
N GLY A 140 -23.47 5.43 2.23
CA GLY A 140 -23.39 4.26 3.10
C GLY A 140 -22.41 3.20 2.58
N LEU A 141 -22.39 2.09 3.31
CA LEU A 141 -21.44 0.98 3.10
C LEU A 141 -22.08 -0.28 3.68
N ASP A 142 -21.92 -1.44 3.03
CA ASP A 142 -22.12 -2.71 3.72
C ASP A 142 -20.94 -2.90 4.68
N ALA A 143 -21.25 -2.79 5.95
CA ALA A 143 -20.26 -2.47 6.99
C ALA A 143 -19.31 -3.60 7.34
N ALA A 144 -19.54 -4.84 6.89
CA ALA A 144 -18.71 -5.99 7.24
C ALA A 144 -17.80 -6.44 6.09
N LEU A 145 -18.31 -6.42 4.87
CA LEU A 145 -17.60 -6.92 3.69
C LEU A 145 -17.79 -5.96 2.52
N LEU A 146 -16.72 -5.67 1.83
CA LEU A 146 -16.73 -4.94 0.58
C LEU A 146 -16.19 -5.82 -0.54
N GLU A 147 -16.96 -5.99 -1.60
CA GLU A 147 -16.48 -6.66 -2.80
C GLU A 147 -15.51 -5.76 -3.57
N ILE A 148 -14.26 -6.21 -3.74
CA ILE A 148 -13.26 -5.56 -4.58
C ILE A 148 -13.47 -6.03 -6.00
N ALA A 149 -13.75 -5.10 -6.90
CA ALA A 149 -14.02 -5.41 -8.30
C ALA A 149 -12.76 -5.97 -9.00
N PRO A 150 -12.90 -6.96 -9.90
CA PRO A 150 -11.78 -7.43 -10.72
C PRO A 150 -11.13 -6.29 -11.51
N ALA A 151 -9.80 -6.29 -11.50
CA ALA A 151 -8.98 -5.28 -12.17
C ALA A 151 -7.77 -5.94 -12.85
N PRO A 152 -7.96 -6.79 -13.87
CA PRO A 152 -6.84 -7.50 -14.52
C PRO A 152 -5.71 -6.55 -14.88
N ALA A 153 -4.45 -6.95 -14.57
CA ALA A 153 -3.29 -6.14 -14.85
C ALA A 153 -3.15 -5.89 -16.37
N THR A 154 -2.85 -4.65 -16.75
CA THR A 154 -2.48 -4.31 -18.13
C THR A 154 -0.98 -4.42 -18.35
N ARG A 155 -0.20 -4.35 -17.26
CA ARG A 155 1.25 -4.49 -17.23
C ARG A 155 1.66 -5.39 -16.06
N VAL A 156 2.43 -6.42 -16.37
CA VAL A 156 3.03 -7.33 -15.36
C VAL A 156 4.48 -6.92 -15.16
N LEU A 157 4.88 -6.77 -13.90
CA LEU A 157 6.20 -6.30 -13.49
C LEU A 157 7.06 -7.45 -12.94
N ASP A 158 8.37 -7.31 -13.18
CA ASP A 158 9.41 -8.17 -12.60
C ASP A 158 10.49 -7.30 -11.90
N ASP A 159 11.33 -7.92 -11.07
CA ASP A 159 12.47 -7.21 -10.42
C ASP A 159 13.40 -6.58 -11.46
N GLY A 160 13.75 -5.31 -11.26
CA GLY A 160 14.59 -4.53 -12.16
C GLY A 160 13.86 -3.87 -13.34
N ASP A 161 12.54 -4.08 -13.49
CA ASP A 161 11.75 -3.30 -14.44
C ASP A 161 11.78 -1.82 -14.08
N VAL A 162 11.56 -0.96 -15.10
CA VAL A 162 11.56 0.49 -14.90
C VAL A 162 10.21 1.09 -15.27
N ILE A 163 9.69 1.92 -14.39
CA ILE A 163 8.52 2.77 -14.61
C ILE A 163 9.03 4.19 -14.86
N ASP A 164 8.99 4.61 -16.13
CA ASP A 164 9.44 5.93 -16.57
C ASP A 164 8.25 6.90 -16.66
N LEU A 165 8.33 8.04 -15.97
CA LEU A 165 7.31 9.08 -15.96
C LEU A 165 7.70 10.27 -16.87
N GLY A 166 8.82 10.14 -17.59
CA GLY A 166 9.32 11.12 -18.58
C GLY A 166 10.40 12.07 -18.04
N ASP A 167 10.30 12.48 -16.79
CA ASP A 167 11.27 13.33 -16.08
C ASP A 167 11.89 12.66 -14.86
N ARG A 168 11.35 11.53 -14.48
CA ARG A 168 11.79 10.67 -13.37
C ARG A 168 11.43 9.22 -13.66
N ALA A 169 12.14 8.28 -13.03
CA ALA A 169 11.93 6.86 -13.22
C ALA A 169 12.14 6.08 -11.93
N PHE A 170 11.37 5.02 -11.78
CA PHE A 170 11.39 4.13 -10.63
C PHE A 170 11.79 2.72 -11.07
N GLU A 171 12.81 2.15 -10.43
CA GLU A 171 13.16 0.74 -10.55
C GLU A 171 12.21 -0.07 -9.65
N VAL A 172 11.66 -1.15 -10.20
CA VAL A 172 10.86 -2.13 -9.44
C VAL A 172 11.81 -3.03 -8.67
N LEU A 173 11.67 -3.04 -7.36
CA LEU A 173 12.38 -3.96 -6.47
C LEU A 173 11.41 -5.05 -6.01
N HIS A 174 11.66 -6.31 -6.33
CA HIS A 174 10.90 -7.42 -5.75
C HIS A 174 11.33 -7.64 -4.30
N LEU A 175 10.39 -7.46 -3.38
CA LEU A 175 10.58 -7.46 -1.94
C LEU A 175 9.62 -8.44 -1.24
N PRO A 176 9.68 -9.75 -1.58
CA PRO A 176 8.75 -10.74 -1.04
C PRO A 176 8.98 -10.95 0.46
N GLY A 177 7.95 -11.47 1.11
CA GLY A 177 7.97 -11.82 2.53
C GLY A 177 6.64 -11.54 3.17
N HIS A 178 6.18 -10.28 3.19
CA HIS A 178 4.82 -9.92 3.57
C HIS A 178 3.79 -10.56 2.65
N SER A 179 4.03 -10.50 1.34
CA SER A 179 3.31 -11.27 0.33
C SER A 179 4.27 -11.74 -0.78
N PRO A 180 3.89 -12.73 -1.62
CA PRO A 180 4.77 -13.28 -2.65
C PRO A 180 5.14 -12.27 -3.75
N GLY A 181 4.25 -11.30 -4.03
CA GLY A 181 4.42 -10.30 -5.07
C GLY A 181 4.71 -8.91 -4.55
N SER A 182 5.04 -8.75 -3.27
CA SER A 182 5.41 -7.44 -2.72
C SER A 182 6.55 -6.82 -3.50
N ILE A 183 6.37 -5.56 -3.92
CA ILE A 183 7.38 -4.75 -4.59
C ILE A 183 7.58 -3.41 -3.90
N GLY A 184 8.77 -2.83 -4.11
CA GLY A 184 9.02 -1.41 -3.89
C GLY A 184 9.32 -0.70 -5.19
N LEU A 185 9.09 0.61 -5.22
CA LEU A 185 9.44 1.47 -6.34
C LEU A 185 10.56 2.40 -5.88
N TRP A 186 11.74 2.22 -6.46
CA TRP A 186 12.97 2.90 -6.08
C TRP A 186 13.39 3.96 -7.09
N GLU A 187 13.51 5.21 -6.65
CA GLU A 187 14.10 6.30 -7.43
C GLU A 187 15.50 6.63 -6.91
N ALA A 188 16.53 6.13 -7.59
CA ALA A 188 17.93 6.32 -7.18
C ALA A 188 18.36 7.80 -7.18
N ALA A 189 17.80 8.63 -8.08
CA ALA A 189 18.17 10.03 -8.22
C ALA A 189 17.82 10.87 -6.98
N SER A 190 16.70 10.60 -6.32
CA SER A 190 16.23 11.31 -5.11
C SER A 190 16.45 10.52 -3.83
N GLY A 191 16.65 9.22 -3.93
CA GLY A 191 16.68 8.31 -2.79
C GLY A 191 15.30 8.03 -2.21
N ILE A 192 14.23 8.14 -3.01
CA ILE A 192 12.86 7.84 -2.60
C ILE A 192 12.57 6.36 -2.84
N LEU A 193 11.98 5.71 -1.84
CA LEU A 193 11.43 4.37 -1.93
C LEU A 193 9.95 4.38 -1.54
N PHE A 194 9.06 3.94 -2.43
CA PHE A 194 7.72 3.50 -2.07
C PHE A 194 7.80 2.01 -1.79
N SER A 195 7.55 1.60 -0.56
CA SER A 195 7.85 0.23 -0.10
C SER A 195 6.61 -0.66 0.04
N GLY A 196 5.40 -0.10 -0.10
CA GLY A 196 4.20 -0.83 0.30
C GLY A 196 4.37 -1.41 1.70
N ASP A 197 3.99 -2.65 1.88
CA ASP A 197 4.06 -3.35 3.16
C ASP A 197 5.33 -4.20 3.32
N ALA A 198 6.25 -4.14 2.35
CA ALA A 198 7.56 -4.74 2.54
C ALA A 198 8.33 -4.11 3.72
N VAL A 199 8.12 -2.82 3.99
CA VAL A 199 8.58 -2.14 5.22
C VAL A 199 7.81 -0.84 5.44
N TYR A 200 7.32 -0.62 6.66
CA TYR A 200 6.74 0.63 7.15
C TYR A 200 7.06 0.79 8.64
N ASP A 201 6.85 1.96 9.21
CA ASP A 201 7.18 2.23 10.62
C ASP A 201 6.02 1.84 11.55
N GLY A 202 5.70 0.54 11.56
CA GLY A 202 4.60 -0.05 12.31
C GLY A 202 4.78 -1.56 12.50
N PRO A 203 3.73 -2.26 12.94
CA PRO A 203 3.76 -3.72 13.09
C PRO A 203 3.88 -4.42 11.73
N LEU A 204 5.05 -5.00 11.44
CA LEU A 204 5.25 -5.79 10.23
C LEU A 204 4.58 -7.15 10.37
N LEU A 205 3.73 -7.50 9.40
CA LEU A 205 2.98 -8.75 9.39
C LEU A 205 3.66 -9.76 8.45
N ASP A 206 4.07 -10.91 8.99
CA ASP A 206 4.81 -11.96 8.30
C ASP A 206 4.22 -13.37 8.50
N GLU A 207 3.04 -13.46 9.14
CA GLU A 207 2.29 -14.69 9.37
C GLU A 207 0.95 -14.72 8.61
N LEU A 208 0.78 -13.86 7.59
CA LEU A 208 -0.43 -13.85 6.76
C LEU A 208 -0.42 -15.01 5.76
N GLU A 209 -1.59 -15.31 5.18
CA GLU A 209 -1.66 -16.26 4.07
C GLU A 209 -0.77 -15.80 2.90
N GLY A 210 0.20 -16.64 2.52
CA GLY A 210 1.17 -16.33 1.48
C GLY A 210 2.44 -15.62 1.97
N SER A 211 2.54 -15.22 3.24
CA SER A 211 3.79 -14.72 3.82
C SER A 211 4.89 -15.77 3.86
N ASP A 212 6.13 -15.34 3.75
CA ASP A 212 7.33 -16.18 3.81
C ASP A 212 8.42 -15.46 4.60
N VAL A 213 8.65 -15.89 5.84
CA VAL A 213 9.65 -15.31 6.75
C VAL A 213 11.06 -15.38 6.17
N ALA A 214 11.42 -16.48 5.48
CA ALA A 214 12.76 -16.60 4.89
C ALA A 214 12.98 -15.61 3.74
N ALA A 215 11.97 -15.42 2.90
CA ALA A 215 11.98 -14.37 1.87
C ALA A 215 12.01 -12.98 2.50
N TYR A 216 11.27 -12.77 3.59
CA TYR A 216 11.23 -11.47 4.27
C TYR A 216 12.59 -11.11 4.91
N VAL A 217 13.29 -12.09 5.51
CA VAL A 217 14.67 -11.91 5.99
C VAL A 217 15.60 -11.46 4.85
N ALA A 218 15.49 -12.07 3.66
CA ALA A 218 16.27 -11.64 2.49
C ALA A 218 15.92 -10.23 2.03
N THR A 219 14.63 -9.89 2.02
CA THR A 219 14.10 -8.54 1.73
C THR A 219 14.64 -7.51 2.72
N MET A 220 14.62 -7.79 4.03
CA MET A 220 15.15 -6.87 5.04
C MET A 220 16.65 -6.62 4.91
N ARG A 221 17.43 -7.65 4.54
CA ARG A 221 18.86 -7.48 4.22
C ARG A 221 19.05 -6.56 3.00
N ARG A 222 18.27 -6.77 1.93
CA ARG A 222 18.30 -5.92 0.72
C ARG A 222 17.95 -4.47 1.05
N LEU A 223 16.88 -4.23 1.80
CA LEU A 223 16.41 -2.90 2.19
C LEU A 223 17.40 -2.17 3.09
N ARG A 224 18.00 -2.85 4.05
CA ARG A 224 19.01 -2.26 4.96
C ARG A 224 20.19 -1.65 4.21
N ASP A 225 20.59 -2.28 3.12
CA ASP A 225 21.75 -1.85 2.32
C ASP A 225 21.38 -0.79 1.27
N LEU A 226 20.08 -0.58 0.99
CA LEU A 226 19.61 0.40 0.00
C LEU A 226 19.86 1.84 0.48
N PRO A 227 20.50 2.72 -0.33
CA PRO A 227 20.86 4.08 0.08
C PRO A 227 19.68 5.06 0.01
N VAL A 228 18.59 4.75 0.70
CA VAL A 228 17.40 5.61 0.72
C VAL A 228 17.66 6.94 1.43
N THR A 229 16.96 7.97 0.98
CA THR A 229 16.79 9.25 1.70
C THR A 229 15.49 9.22 2.51
N VAL A 230 14.41 8.71 1.90
CA VAL A 230 13.09 8.60 2.52
C VAL A 230 12.40 7.35 2.03
N VAL A 231 11.67 6.71 2.94
CA VAL A 231 10.75 5.60 2.68
C VAL A 231 9.31 6.10 2.87
N HIS A 232 8.49 5.83 1.88
CA HIS A 232 7.05 6.03 1.88
C HIS A 232 6.40 4.65 1.94
N GLY A 233 5.97 4.22 3.13
CA GLY A 233 5.34 2.92 3.36
C GLY A 233 3.89 2.86 2.88
N GLY A 234 3.35 1.65 2.81
CA GLY A 234 1.93 1.41 2.58
C GLY A 234 1.06 1.84 3.76
N HIS A 235 1.62 1.85 4.96
CA HIS A 235 1.01 2.33 6.19
C HIS A 235 1.96 3.27 6.92
N GLU A 236 1.42 3.98 7.93
CA GLU A 236 2.15 4.84 8.85
C GLU A 236 2.89 6.02 8.19
N PRO A 237 3.47 6.95 8.95
CA PRO A 237 4.21 8.07 8.39
C PRO A 237 5.50 7.65 7.66
N SER A 238 5.91 8.49 6.70
CA SER A 238 7.20 8.35 6.03
C SER A 238 8.37 8.51 6.99
N PHE A 239 9.48 7.84 6.71
CA PHE A 239 10.66 7.84 7.57
C PHE A 239 11.96 7.83 6.76
N GLY A 240 13.06 8.18 7.43
CA GLY A 240 14.38 8.27 6.80
C GLY A 240 15.21 6.98 6.94
N ARG A 241 16.41 7.03 6.36
CA ARG A 241 17.37 5.90 6.32
C ARG A 241 17.70 5.33 7.70
N GLU A 242 17.92 6.18 8.70
CA GLU A 242 18.26 5.71 10.05
C GLU A 242 17.18 4.78 10.62
N ARG A 243 15.91 5.18 10.43
CA ARG A 243 14.77 4.37 10.87
C ARG A 243 14.63 3.09 10.06
N LEU A 244 14.86 3.14 8.74
CA LEU A 244 14.88 1.94 7.89
C LEU A 244 15.88 0.92 8.39
N VAL A 245 17.11 1.35 8.65
CA VAL A 245 18.17 0.46 9.15
C VAL A 245 17.80 -0.14 10.51
N ALA A 246 17.20 0.66 11.41
CA ALA A 246 16.73 0.16 12.70
C ALA A 246 15.63 -0.91 12.53
N ILE A 247 14.57 -0.62 11.75
CA ILE A 247 13.48 -1.57 11.50
C ILE A 247 14.01 -2.88 10.90
N CYS A 248 14.86 -2.79 9.87
CA CYS A 248 15.45 -3.97 9.25
C CYS A 248 16.32 -4.77 10.23
N THR A 249 17.11 -4.10 11.06
CA THR A 249 17.98 -4.75 12.06
C THR A 249 17.13 -5.44 13.11
N ASP A 250 16.13 -4.77 13.68
CA ASP A 250 15.22 -5.33 14.68
C ASP A 250 14.49 -6.56 14.16
N TYR A 251 14.09 -6.54 12.87
CA TYR A 251 13.46 -7.70 12.21
C TYR A 251 14.46 -8.87 12.08
N LEU A 252 15.64 -8.59 11.56
CA LEU A 252 16.69 -9.61 11.37
C LEU A 252 17.12 -10.23 12.69
N ASP A 253 17.30 -9.45 13.76
CA ASP A 253 17.69 -9.93 15.09
C ASP A 253 16.64 -10.89 15.69
N ARG A 254 15.36 -10.71 15.34
CA ARG A 254 14.27 -11.62 15.77
C ARG A 254 14.25 -12.94 15.02
N HIS A 255 14.72 -12.97 13.76
CA HIS A 255 14.60 -14.13 12.87
C HIS A 255 15.92 -14.82 12.50
N ASP A 256 17.09 -14.23 12.85
CA ASP A 256 18.41 -14.82 12.63
C ASP A 256 18.90 -15.65 13.87
N ALA A 257 18.04 -15.88 14.88
CA ALA A 257 18.37 -16.62 16.12
C ALA A 257 18.30 -18.14 15.96
#